data_d12a5be44182c005f785a048cdb0fa8e
#
_entry.id   d12a5be44182c005f785a048cdb0fa8e
#
_cell.length_a   1.000
_cell.length_b   1.000
_cell.length_c   1.000
_cell.angle_alpha   90.00
_cell.angle_beta   90.00
_cell.angle_gamma   90.00
#
_symmetry.space_group_name_H-M   'P 1'
#
loop_
_entity.id
_entity.type
_entity.pdbx_description
1 polymer ?
#
loop_
_entity_poly.entity_id
_entity_poly.type
_entity_poly.pdbx_seq_one_letter_code
_entity_poly.pdbx_strand_id
1 'polypeptide(L)'
;AWSVIFSASANATGVPATILFGANLSLVQGRRNSLLALGLVPVPSGDTVVAKNLTVLSDDVRPFARTTKLRIVDAAPAGNSVDVYIELQGTDITNENASLGGLVAGSSTGHFSFEPGLYTVSFTTAGTKTVLASADFNAASGSVFTVVLVDTARSVSSDGTPPTVMVVDDLL
;
A
#
# COMPACT_ATOMS: atom_id res chain seq x y z
N ALA A 1 15.57 17.78 -9.49
CA ALA A 1 15.42 16.93 -8.30
C ALA A 1 14.61 17.67 -7.25
N TRP A 2 13.75 16.96 -6.56
CA TRP A 2 12.94 17.46 -5.46
C TRP A 2 13.42 16.84 -4.17
N SER A 3 13.47 17.62 -3.09
CA SER A 3 13.77 17.10 -1.75
C SER A 3 12.46 17.07 -0.94
N VAL A 4 12.15 15.93 -0.36
CA VAL A 4 11.01 15.76 0.54
C VAL A 4 11.58 15.39 1.92
N ILE A 5 11.13 16.12 2.93
CA ILE A 5 11.56 15.90 4.32
C ILE A 5 10.31 15.60 5.15
N PHE A 6 10.33 14.49 5.83
CA PHE A 6 9.34 14.14 6.84
C PHE A 6 9.91 14.46 8.22
N SER A 7 9.19 15.23 9.01
CA SER A 7 9.61 15.60 10.36
C SER A 7 8.49 15.36 11.35
N ALA A 8 8.84 14.91 12.55
CA ALA A 8 7.91 14.94 13.66
C ALA A 8 7.69 16.41 14.08
N SER A 9 6.42 16.79 14.24
CA SER A 9 6.09 18.11 14.77
C SER A 9 6.57 18.21 16.23
N ALA A 10 7.11 19.37 16.60
CA ALA A 10 7.37 19.65 18.01
C ALA A 10 6.06 19.54 18.79
N ASN A 11 6.08 18.83 19.90
CA ASN A 11 4.94 18.83 20.83
C ASN A 11 4.92 20.15 21.62
N ALA A 12 3.83 20.41 22.33
CA ALA A 12 3.63 21.64 23.12
C ALA A 12 4.70 21.88 24.23
N THR A 13 5.60 20.97 24.44
CA THR A 13 6.69 21.03 25.43
C THR A 13 8.02 21.52 24.86
N GLY A 14 8.04 22.00 23.61
CA GLY A 14 9.22 22.66 23.04
C GLY A 14 10.35 21.71 22.61
N VAL A 15 10.09 20.41 22.49
CA VAL A 15 11.06 19.49 21.90
C VAL A 15 11.21 19.83 20.41
N PRO A 16 12.43 20.05 19.91
CA PRO A 16 12.65 20.39 18.51
C PRO A 16 12.05 19.34 17.56
N ALA A 17 11.53 19.80 16.43
CA ALA A 17 11.09 18.89 15.38
C ALA A 17 12.26 18.00 14.95
N THR A 18 12.07 16.70 15.03
CA THR A 18 13.08 15.74 14.61
C THR A 18 12.81 15.35 13.15
N ILE A 19 13.83 15.46 12.29
CA ILE A 19 13.75 14.95 10.92
C ILE A 19 13.69 13.43 11.02
N LEU A 20 12.57 12.87 10.58
CA LEU A 20 12.37 11.42 10.54
C LEU A 20 13.17 10.79 9.40
N PHE A 21 13.04 11.36 8.23
CA PHE A 21 13.88 11.06 7.09
C PHE A 21 13.68 12.08 5.97
N GLY A 22 14.63 12.12 5.04
CA GLY A 22 14.55 12.90 3.82
C GLY A 22 14.99 12.07 2.62
N ALA A 23 14.41 12.30 1.48
CA ALA A 23 14.79 11.66 0.24
C ALA A 23 14.83 12.66 -0.91
N ASN A 24 15.80 12.49 -1.79
CA ASN A 24 15.85 13.20 -3.06
C ASN A 24 15.06 12.42 -4.11
N LEU A 25 14.05 13.07 -4.69
CA LEU A 25 13.13 12.44 -5.62
C LEU A 25 13.35 12.96 -7.03
N SER A 26 13.34 12.06 -8.00
CA SER A 26 13.31 12.39 -9.42
C SER A 26 11.88 12.28 -9.90
N LEU A 27 11.18 13.42 -9.96
CA LEU A 27 9.83 13.50 -10.49
C LEU A 27 9.87 13.95 -11.94
N VAL A 28 9.09 13.30 -12.79
CA VAL A 28 8.99 13.64 -14.20
C VAL A 28 7.89 14.69 -14.37
N GLN A 29 8.22 15.79 -15.05
CA GLN A 29 7.27 16.86 -15.36
C GLN A 29 6.10 16.31 -16.19
N GLY A 30 4.89 16.73 -15.87
CA GLY A 30 3.65 16.29 -16.54
C GLY A 30 3.20 14.88 -16.19
N ARG A 31 3.85 14.23 -15.22
CA ARG A 31 3.41 12.95 -14.65
C ARG A 31 2.83 13.15 -13.26
N ARG A 32 1.76 12.44 -12.97
CA ARG A 32 1.25 12.29 -11.61
C ARG A 32 2.09 11.24 -10.89
N ASN A 33 2.42 11.49 -9.64
CA ASN A 33 3.19 10.55 -8.83
C ASN A 33 2.61 10.53 -7.42
N SER A 34 2.46 9.34 -6.86
CA SER A 34 2.14 9.15 -5.46
C SER A 34 3.42 8.86 -4.67
N LEU A 35 3.52 9.46 -3.50
CA LEU A 35 4.63 9.23 -2.58
C LEU A 35 4.14 8.38 -1.42
N LEU A 36 4.74 7.21 -1.25
CA LEU A 36 4.42 6.28 -0.19
C LEU A 36 5.56 6.22 0.81
N ALA A 37 5.32 6.72 2.03
CA ALA A 37 6.25 6.62 3.14
C ALA A 37 5.94 5.36 3.95
N LEU A 38 6.89 4.44 4.01
CA LEU A 38 6.75 3.13 4.64
C LEU A 38 7.60 3.02 5.89
N GLY A 39 7.10 2.31 6.89
CA GLY A 39 7.86 1.92 8.05
C GLY A 39 8.11 3.05 9.05
N LEU A 40 7.20 3.99 9.18
CA LEU A 40 7.22 4.95 10.28
C LEU A 40 6.83 4.22 11.57
N VAL A 41 7.80 3.83 12.34
CA VAL A 41 7.58 3.25 13.66
C VAL A 41 7.77 4.34 14.70
N PRO A 42 6.75 4.69 15.50
CA PRO A 42 6.97 5.50 16.69
C PRO A 42 7.76 4.68 17.69
N VAL A 43 8.93 5.16 18.06
CA VAL A 43 9.79 4.50 19.05
C VAL A 43 9.40 5.01 20.43
N PRO A 44 9.40 4.16 21.47
CA PRO A 44 9.29 4.60 22.85
C PRO A 44 10.37 5.65 23.17
N SER A 45 10.05 6.57 24.05
CA SER A 45 10.88 7.72 24.42
C SER A 45 12.36 7.36 24.56
N GLY A 46 13.18 7.89 23.66
CA GLY A 46 14.64 7.74 23.68
C GLY A 46 15.27 7.21 22.40
N ASP A 47 14.52 6.56 21.54
CA ASP A 47 15.05 5.98 20.30
C ASP A 47 14.66 6.78 19.05
N THR A 48 15.45 6.66 18.02
CA THR A 48 15.25 7.36 16.75
C THR A 48 14.20 6.64 15.92
N VAL A 49 13.17 7.35 15.49
CA VAL A 49 12.21 6.83 14.51
C VAL A 49 12.94 6.54 13.20
N VAL A 50 12.93 5.30 12.77
CA VAL A 50 13.53 4.91 11.49
C VAL A 50 12.42 4.74 10.47
N ALA A 51 12.16 5.76 9.68
CA ALA A 51 11.42 5.58 8.44
C ALA A 51 12.29 4.77 7.48
N LYS A 52 11.82 3.62 7.07
CA LYS A 52 12.65 2.69 6.33
C LYS A 52 12.66 2.94 4.83
N ASN A 53 11.60 3.50 4.27
CA ASN A 53 11.57 3.67 2.81
C ASN A 53 10.57 4.73 2.34
N LEU A 54 10.95 5.46 1.30
CA LEU A 54 10.06 6.32 0.53
C LEU A 54 10.01 5.79 -0.90
N THR A 55 8.85 5.33 -1.31
CA THR A 55 8.65 4.83 -2.66
C THR A 55 7.88 5.84 -3.48
N VAL A 56 8.37 6.14 -4.68
CA VAL A 56 7.68 6.95 -5.68
C VAL A 56 6.92 6.02 -6.61
N LEU A 57 5.61 6.16 -6.65
CA LEU A 57 4.74 5.42 -7.55
C LEU A 57 4.40 6.32 -8.74
N SER A 58 4.68 5.87 -9.95
CA SER A 58 4.26 6.58 -11.17
C SER A 58 2.81 6.20 -11.48
N ASP A 59 1.95 7.21 -11.53
CA ASP A 59 0.51 7.01 -11.67
C ASP A 59 0.08 7.06 -13.13
N ASP A 60 -0.48 5.97 -13.64
CA ASP A 60 -1.22 5.95 -14.90
C ASP A 60 -2.73 6.00 -14.65
N VAL A 61 -3.20 7.18 -14.31
CA VAL A 61 -4.61 7.46 -13.96
C VAL A 61 -5.50 7.70 -15.18
N ARG A 62 -5.03 7.41 -16.38
CA ARG A 62 -5.87 7.56 -17.58
C ARG A 62 -6.94 6.47 -17.58
N PRO A 63 -8.24 6.85 -17.53
CA PRO A 63 -9.31 5.87 -17.59
C PRO A 63 -9.43 5.27 -19.00
N PHE A 64 -9.77 3.99 -19.07
CA PHE A 64 -10.17 3.35 -20.32
C PHE A 64 -11.63 2.91 -20.23
N ALA A 65 -12.39 3.21 -21.27
CA ALA A 65 -13.76 2.72 -21.34
C ALA A 65 -13.80 1.19 -21.31
N ARG A 66 -14.78 0.64 -20.57
CA ARG A 66 -15.03 -0.80 -20.42
C ARG A 66 -13.95 -1.58 -19.65
N THR A 67 -13.02 -0.93 -19.03
CA THR A 67 -12.04 -1.56 -18.13
C THR A 67 -11.91 -0.79 -16.85
N THR A 68 -11.38 -1.43 -15.83
CA THR A 68 -10.92 -0.81 -14.59
C THR A 68 -9.43 -1.02 -14.49
N LYS A 69 -8.73 -0.08 -13.91
CA LYS A 69 -7.31 -0.23 -13.57
C LYS A 69 -7.12 -0.43 -12.08
N LEU A 70 -6.17 -1.27 -11.73
CA LEU A 70 -5.80 -1.55 -10.36
C LEU A 70 -4.29 -1.57 -10.22
N ARG A 71 -3.81 -1.02 -9.12
CA ARG A 71 -2.44 -1.16 -8.63
C ARG A 71 -2.50 -1.75 -7.23
N ILE A 72 -1.62 -2.70 -6.95
CA ILE A 72 -1.47 -3.30 -5.63
C ILE A 72 -0.17 -2.81 -5.00
N VAL A 73 -0.23 -2.49 -3.72
CA VAL A 73 0.91 -2.05 -2.91
C VAL A 73 0.93 -2.86 -1.62
N ASP A 74 2.06 -3.45 -1.31
CA ASP A 74 2.31 -3.99 0.02
C ASP A 74 3.07 -2.96 0.85
N ALA A 75 2.35 -2.27 1.73
CA ALA A 75 2.89 -1.27 2.65
C ALA A 75 3.07 -1.81 4.07
N ALA A 76 2.86 -3.09 4.30
CA ALA A 76 3.09 -3.71 5.59
C ALA A 76 4.59 -3.86 5.87
N PRO A 77 5.14 -3.23 6.94
CA PRO A 77 6.58 -3.14 7.15
C PRO A 77 7.23 -4.42 7.65
N ALA A 78 6.45 -5.33 8.19
CA ALA A 78 6.97 -6.49 8.96
C ALA A 78 6.61 -7.77 8.26
N GLY A 79 6.99 -7.98 7.02
CA GLY A 79 6.42 -9.19 6.53
C GLY A 79 7.27 -10.04 5.63
N ASN A 80 6.88 -11.26 5.66
CA ASN A 80 7.07 -12.20 4.58
C ASN A 80 6.29 -11.68 3.37
N SER A 81 6.68 -12.08 2.18
CA SER A 81 5.92 -11.81 0.97
C SER A 81 4.48 -12.32 1.10
N VAL A 82 3.57 -11.68 0.38
CA VAL A 82 2.16 -12.03 0.36
C VAL A 82 1.73 -12.49 -1.04
N ASP A 83 0.74 -13.37 -1.09
CA ASP A 83 0.01 -13.65 -2.32
C ASP A 83 -1.29 -12.84 -2.34
N VAL A 84 -1.67 -12.37 -3.51
CA VAL A 84 -2.86 -11.54 -3.70
C VAL A 84 -3.85 -12.25 -4.61
N TYR A 85 -5.09 -12.32 -4.17
CA TYR A 85 -6.23 -12.86 -4.91
C TYR A 85 -7.18 -11.71 -5.23
N ILE A 86 -7.56 -11.57 -6.49
CA ILE A 86 -8.50 -10.55 -6.97
C ILE A 86 -9.61 -11.31 -7.67
N GLU A 87 -10.68 -11.57 -6.95
CA GLU A 87 -11.74 -12.46 -7.40
C GLU A 87 -13.09 -11.73 -7.37
N LEU A 88 -14.05 -12.24 -8.15
CA LEU A 88 -15.41 -11.75 -8.03
C LEU A 88 -15.91 -11.96 -6.60
N GLN A 89 -16.64 -10.99 -6.09
CA GLN A 89 -17.15 -11.02 -4.72
C GLN A 89 -17.92 -12.31 -4.42
N GLY A 90 -17.56 -12.96 -3.34
CA GLY A 90 -18.14 -14.23 -2.91
C GLY A 90 -17.44 -15.49 -3.45
N THR A 91 -16.36 -15.34 -4.24
CA THR A 91 -15.54 -16.47 -4.67
C THR A 91 -14.70 -17.00 -3.50
N ASP A 92 -14.70 -18.31 -3.33
CA ASP A 92 -13.81 -18.98 -2.38
C ASP A 92 -12.42 -19.17 -3.01
N ILE A 93 -11.39 -18.57 -2.40
CA ILE A 93 -10.01 -18.62 -2.90
C ILE A 93 -9.31 -19.97 -2.70
N THR A 94 -9.93 -20.92 -2.01
CA THR A 94 -9.30 -22.19 -1.62
C THR A 94 -8.72 -22.95 -2.81
N ASN A 95 -9.42 -22.94 -3.94
CA ASN A 95 -9.00 -23.64 -5.16
C ASN A 95 -8.49 -22.69 -6.25
N GLU A 96 -8.44 -21.39 -5.99
CA GLU A 96 -7.98 -20.39 -6.96
C GLU A 96 -6.46 -20.24 -6.94
N ASN A 97 -5.90 -19.84 -8.06
CA ASN A 97 -4.50 -19.44 -8.12
C ASN A 97 -4.36 -17.97 -7.72
N ALA A 98 -3.26 -17.63 -7.07
CA ALA A 98 -2.99 -16.24 -6.76
C ALA A 98 -2.93 -15.40 -8.04
N SER A 99 -3.63 -14.28 -8.07
CA SER A 99 -3.56 -13.29 -9.15
C SER A 99 -2.16 -12.66 -9.22
N LEU A 100 -1.52 -12.52 -8.05
CA LEU A 100 -0.13 -12.09 -7.90
C LEU A 100 0.50 -12.93 -6.79
N GLY A 101 1.61 -13.61 -7.09
CA GLY A 101 2.34 -14.41 -6.11
C GLY A 101 3.58 -13.72 -5.60
N GLY A 102 3.83 -13.81 -4.30
CA GLY A 102 5.09 -13.41 -3.68
C GLY A 102 5.37 -11.91 -3.70
N LEU A 103 4.35 -11.06 -3.58
CA LEU A 103 4.55 -9.60 -3.47
C LEU A 103 5.33 -9.29 -2.19
N VAL A 104 6.45 -8.60 -2.33
CA VAL A 104 7.38 -8.30 -1.23
C VAL A 104 6.98 -7.01 -0.53
N ALA A 105 7.13 -6.97 0.79
CA ALA A 105 6.89 -5.78 1.59
C ALA A 105 7.64 -4.55 1.05
N GLY A 106 6.94 -3.43 0.94
CA GLY A 106 7.46 -2.20 0.35
C GLY A 106 7.44 -2.14 -1.18
N SER A 107 6.93 -3.17 -1.85
CA SER A 107 6.81 -3.20 -3.31
C SER A 107 5.42 -2.84 -3.79
N SER A 108 5.33 -2.53 -5.07
CA SER A 108 4.07 -2.25 -5.76
C SER A 108 4.08 -2.83 -7.17
N THR A 109 2.88 -3.10 -7.68
CA THR A 109 2.69 -3.38 -9.11
C THR A 109 2.63 -2.06 -9.90
N GLY A 110 2.74 -2.14 -11.22
CA GLY A 110 2.16 -1.11 -12.08
C GLY A 110 0.62 -1.20 -12.09
N HIS A 111 -0.04 -0.23 -12.72
CA HIS A 111 -1.46 -0.36 -12.99
C HIS A 111 -1.68 -1.42 -14.08
N PHE A 112 -2.57 -2.37 -13.82
CA PHE A 112 -3.05 -3.34 -14.79
C PHE A 112 -4.56 -3.23 -14.95
N SER A 113 -5.08 -3.68 -16.08
CA SER A 113 -6.50 -3.55 -16.41
C SER A 113 -7.21 -4.88 -16.25
N PHE A 114 -8.48 -4.83 -15.82
CA PHE A 114 -9.37 -5.97 -15.70
C PHE A 114 -10.83 -5.54 -15.98
N GLU A 115 -11.74 -6.50 -16.02
CA GLU A 115 -13.15 -6.22 -16.31
C GLU A 115 -13.84 -5.52 -15.13
N PRO A 116 -14.82 -4.63 -15.41
CA PRO A 116 -15.64 -4.05 -14.35
C PRO A 116 -16.47 -5.11 -13.63
N GLY A 117 -16.66 -4.93 -12.32
CA GLY A 117 -17.43 -5.87 -11.49
C GLY A 117 -17.32 -5.56 -9.99
N LEU A 118 -17.96 -6.38 -9.19
CA LEU A 118 -17.78 -6.38 -7.75
C LEU A 118 -16.69 -7.40 -7.40
N TYR A 119 -15.64 -6.96 -6.75
CA TYR A 119 -14.48 -7.78 -6.43
C TYR A 119 -14.16 -7.78 -4.96
N THR A 120 -13.59 -8.88 -4.52
CA THR A 120 -12.86 -8.98 -3.25
C THR A 120 -11.37 -9.09 -3.56
N VAL A 121 -10.56 -8.23 -2.97
CA VAL A 121 -9.11 -8.40 -2.93
C VAL A 121 -8.73 -9.01 -1.59
N SER A 122 -7.98 -10.11 -1.62
CA SER A 122 -7.50 -10.80 -0.42
C SER A 122 -5.99 -10.94 -0.46
N PHE A 123 -5.36 -10.62 0.66
CA PHE A 123 -3.94 -10.84 0.87
C PHE A 123 -3.75 -12.04 1.79
N THR A 124 -2.91 -12.97 1.38
CA THR A 124 -2.59 -14.17 2.16
C THR A 124 -1.10 -14.25 2.44
N THR A 125 -0.70 -15.03 3.41
CA THR A 125 0.71 -15.41 3.55
C THR A 125 1.14 -16.17 2.31
N ALA A 126 2.26 -15.77 1.69
CA ALA A 126 2.74 -16.36 0.44
C ALA A 126 2.84 -17.90 0.52
N GLY A 127 2.35 -18.57 -0.52
CA GLY A 127 2.30 -20.04 -0.59
C GLY A 127 1.20 -20.67 0.26
N THR A 128 0.32 -19.89 0.87
CA THR A 128 -0.80 -20.40 1.68
C THR A 128 -2.13 -19.77 1.28
N LYS A 129 -3.22 -20.27 1.87
CA LYS A 129 -4.56 -19.69 1.75
C LYS A 129 -5.00 -18.95 3.02
N THR A 130 -4.07 -18.72 3.96
CA THR A 130 -4.37 -18.01 5.20
C THR A 130 -4.53 -16.53 4.90
N VAL A 131 -5.76 -16.04 4.94
CA VAL A 131 -6.09 -14.63 4.68
C VAL A 131 -5.58 -13.77 5.83
N LEU A 132 -4.76 -12.79 5.50
CA LEU A 132 -4.27 -11.76 6.42
C LEU A 132 -5.24 -10.59 6.51
N ALA A 133 -5.71 -10.15 5.35
CA ALA A 133 -6.66 -9.04 5.23
C ALA A 133 -7.38 -9.11 3.88
N SER A 134 -8.59 -8.57 3.81
CA SER A 134 -9.36 -8.47 2.58
C SER A 134 -10.23 -7.23 2.55
N ALA A 135 -10.60 -6.78 1.35
CA ALA A 135 -11.57 -5.71 1.14
C ALA A 135 -12.37 -5.94 -0.13
N ASP A 136 -13.64 -5.56 -0.07
CA ASP A 136 -14.51 -5.51 -1.23
C ASP A 136 -14.44 -4.14 -1.90
N PHE A 137 -14.55 -4.11 -3.22
CA PHE A 137 -14.63 -2.86 -3.97
C PHE A 137 -15.44 -3.02 -5.25
N ASN A 138 -16.04 -1.92 -5.68
CA ASN A 138 -16.77 -1.85 -6.93
C ASN A 138 -15.86 -1.29 -8.03
N ALA A 139 -15.40 -2.17 -8.89
CA ALA A 139 -14.59 -1.84 -10.06
C ALA A 139 -15.49 -1.32 -11.19
N ALA A 140 -15.93 -0.07 -11.10
CA ALA A 140 -16.75 0.53 -12.14
C ALA A 140 -15.93 0.76 -13.44
N SER A 141 -16.61 0.74 -14.59
CA SER A 141 -15.96 1.03 -15.87
C SER A 141 -15.30 2.41 -15.88
N GLY A 142 -14.03 2.46 -16.23
CA GLY A 142 -13.22 3.68 -16.27
C GLY A 142 -12.61 4.08 -14.93
N SER A 143 -12.87 3.38 -13.85
CA SER A 143 -12.23 3.68 -12.57
C SER A 143 -10.77 3.23 -12.52
N VAL A 144 -10.02 3.87 -11.63
CA VAL A 144 -8.61 3.55 -11.37
C VAL A 144 -8.41 3.49 -9.86
N PHE A 145 -7.91 2.37 -9.37
CA PHE A 145 -7.73 2.14 -7.95
C PHE A 145 -6.29 1.79 -7.58
N THR A 146 -5.91 2.19 -6.39
CA THR A 146 -4.76 1.63 -5.68
C THR A 146 -5.26 0.90 -4.44
N VAL A 147 -4.92 -0.37 -4.33
CA VAL A 147 -5.17 -1.19 -3.13
C VAL A 147 -3.88 -1.34 -2.37
N VAL A 148 -3.92 -1.00 -1.09
CA VAL A 148 -2.74 -0.98 -0.22
C VAL A 148 -2.98 -1.92 0.97
N LEU A 149 -2.10 -2.89 1.15
CA LEU A 149 -2.02 -3.64 2.40
C LEU A 149 -1.25 -2.78 3.40
N VAL A 150 -1.88 -2.44 4.51
CA VAL A 150 -1.30 -1.57 5.56
C VAL A 150 -1.23 -2.35 6.86
N ASP A 151 -0.09 -2.30 7.52
CA ASP A 151 0.01 -2.77 8.89
C ASP A 151 -0.53 -1.69 9.83
N THR A 152 -1.46 -2.07 10.70
CA THR A 152 -2.05 -1.18 11.70
C THR A 152 -1.24 -1.13 12.98
N ALA A 153 -0.24 -1.99 13.14
CA ALA A 153 0.62 -2.01 14.31
C ALA A 153 1.42 -0.71 14.43
N ARG A 154 1.21 0.03 15.50
CA ARG A 154 1.94 1.26 15.81
C ARG A 154 3.30 1.01 16.42
N SER A 155 3.67 -0.23 16.70
CA SER A 155 4.93 -0.59 17.32
C SER A 155 5.57 -1.79 16.61
N VAL A 156 6.90 -1.87 16.70
CA VAL A 156 7.70 -3.04 16.30
C VAL A 156 7.36 -4.30 17.10
N SER A 157 6.61 -4.14 18.17
CA SER A 157 6.04 -5.23 18.94
C SER A 157 4.84 -5.75 18.19
N SER A 158 4.86 -7.01 17.85
CA SER A 158 3.71 -7.75 17.32
C SER A 158 2.59 -7.75 18.37
N ASP A 159 1.78 -6.69 18.38
CA ASP A 159 0.62 -6.61 19.27
C ASP A 159 -0.53 -7.54 18.79
N GLY A 160 -0.29 -8.29 17.73
CA GLY A 160 -1.26 -9.21 17.15
C GLY A 160 -2.36 -8.52 16.35
N THR A 161 -2.28 -7.22 16.13
CA THR A 161 -3.26 -6.51 15.28
C THR A 161 -3.08 -6.92 13.82
N PRO A 162 -4.12 -7.48 13.18
CA PRO A 162 -4.00 -7.89 11.79
C PRO A 162 -3.81 -6.68 10.86
N PRO A 163 -3.14 -6.85 9.71
CA PRO A 163 -3.08 -5.83 8.69
C PRO A 163 -4.46 -5.48 8.16
N THR A 164 -4.56 -4.33 7.52
CA THR A 164 -5.79 -3.80 6.93
C THR A 164 -5.59 -3.52 5.45
N VAL A 165 -6.64 -3.66 4.67
CA VAL A 165 -6.64 -3.27 3.26
C VAL A 165 -7.29 -1.89 3.11
N MET A 166 -6.58 -0.98 2.46
CA MET A 166 -7.09 0.32 2.05
C MET A 166 -7.30 0.32 0.53
N VAL A 167 -8.50 0.71 0.10
CA VAL A 167 -8.83 0.91 -1.32
C VAL A 167 -8.95 2.40 -1.58
N VAL A 168 -8.14 2.90 -2.50
CA VAL A 168 -8.07 4.33 -2.87
C VAL A 168 -8.54 4.50 -4.30
N ASP A 169 -9.48 5.41 -4.53
CA ASP A 169 -9.85 5.85 -5.87
C ASP A 169 -8.84 6.91 -6.35
N ASP A 170 -8.09 6.60 -7.38
CA ASP A 170 -7.03 7.47 -7.90
C ASP A 170 -7.56 8.61 -8.79
N LEU A 171 -8.88 8.65 -9.07
CA LEU A 171 -9.52 9.69 -9.88
C LEU A 171 -10.16 10.83 -9.07
N LEU A 172 -10.31 10.65 -7.75
CA LEU A 172 -10.89 11.64 -6.84
C LEU A 172 -9.89 12.70 -6.37
#